data_51c55b055eafe860174b10d2cc2ba82b
#
_entry.id   51c55b055eafe860174b10d2cc2ba82b
#
_cell.length_a   1.000
_cell.length_b   1.000
_cell.length_c   1.000
_cell.angle_alpha   90.00
_cell.angle_beta   90.00
_cell.angle_gamma   90.00
#
_symmetry.space_group_name_H-M   'P 1'
#
loop_
_entity.id
_entity.type
_entity.pdbx_description
1 polymer ?
#
loop_
_entity_poly.entity_id
_entity_poly.type
_entity_poly.pdbx_seq_one_letter_code
_entity_poly.pdbx_strand_id
1 'polypeptide(L)'
;MPNKTTIPASFIVILLSTLIAFAANQGSVSISNIPLFGFVVFLIFIIQWLVFVPSFINRTEHFFDLTGSLTFMSASLFTLMAIPEIYLRDIVITLLVVVWATRLGSFLFFRVRKDGGDGRSVSYTHLTLPTTDRV
;
A
#
# COMPACT_ATOMS: atom_id res chain seq x y z
N MET A 1 10.37 18.24 -10.91
CA MET A 1 9.64 18.10 -12.20
C MET A 1 9.41 16.65 -12.49
N PRO A 2 8.21 16.25 -12.87
CA PRO A 2 7.99 14.89 -13.28
C PRO A 2 8.83 14.57 -14.51
N ASN A 3 9.52 13.48 -14.44
CA ASN A 3 10.35 13.00 -15.54
C ASN A 3 9.44 12.69 -16.74
N LYS A 4 9.90 12.94 -17.95
CA LYS A 4 9.11 12.73 -19.17
C LYS A 4 8.54 11.31 -19.30
N THR A 5 9.12 10.36 -18.58
CA THR A 5 8.67 8.96 -18.54
C THR A 5 7.62 8.68 -17.45
N THR A 6 7.45 9.57 -16.47
CA THR A 6 6.54 9.34 -15.34
C THR A 6 5.06 9.42 -15.76
N ILE A 7 4.74 10.37 -16.62
CA ILE A 7 3.35 10.56 -17.09
C ILE A 7 2.85 9.34 -17.89
N PRO A 8 3.57 8.86 -18.92
CA PRO A 8 3.12 7.68 -19.65
C PRO A 8 3.11 6.42 -18.79
N ALA A 9 4.06 6.27 -17.87
CA ALA A 9 4.08 5.15 -16.94
C ALA A 9 2.85 5.14 -16.03
N SER A 10 2.46 6.29 -15.50
CA SER A 10 1.26 6.42 -14.68
C SER A 10 -0.01 6.05 -15.46
N PHE A 11 -0.10 6.49 -16.71
CA PHE A 11 -1.22 6.13 -17.60
C PHE A 11 -1.31 4.62 -17.82
N ILE A 12 -0.18 3.96 -18.09
CA ILE A 12 -0.12 2.51 -18.29
C ILE A 12 -0.57 1.78 -17.02
N VAL A 13 -0.08 2.20 -15.85
CA VAL A 13 -0.47 1.58 -14.57
C VAL A 13 -1.96 1.73 -14.31
N ILE A 14 -2.53 2.91 -14.51
CA ILE A 14 -3.96 3.15 -14.34
C ILE A 14 -4.77 2.29 -15.31
N LEU A 15 -4.37 2.25 -16.58
CA LEU A 15 -5.04 1.45 -17.60
C LEU A 15 -5.02 -0.04 -17.25
N LEU A 16 -3.85 -0.59 -16.92
CA LEU A 16 -3.70 -1.98 -16.53
C LEU A 16 -4.50 -2.31 -15.28
N SER A 17 -4.45 -1.44 -14.26
CA SER A 17 -5.22 -1.62 -13.02
C SER A 17 -6.72 -1.64 -13.30
N THR A 18 -7.20 -0.75 -14.15
CA THR A 18 -8.61 -0.69 -14.54
C THR A 18 -9.04 -1.94 -15.32
N LEU A 19 -8.21 -2.40 -16.25
CA LEU A 19 -8.49 -3.62 -17.01
C LEU A 19 -8.53 -4.87 -16.12
N ILE A 20 -7.57 -4.99 -15.21
CA ILE A 20 -7.51 -6.10 -14.25
C ILE A 20 -8.74 -6.05 -13.32
N ALA A 21 -9.08 -4.88 -12.80
CA ALA A 21 -10.25 -4.70 -11.96
C ALA A 21 -11.54 -5.04 -12.70
N PHE A 22 -11.67 -4.63 -13.96
CA PHE A 22 -12.82 -4.95 -14.78
C PHE A 22 -12.93 -6.46 -15.06
N ALA A 23 -11.82 -7.10 -15.41
CA ALA A 23 -11.79 -8.54 -15.67
C ALA A 23 -12.12 -9.35 -14.42
N ALA A 24 -11.55 -8.99 -13.28
CA ALA A 24 -11.81 -9.67 -12.01
C ALA A 24 -13.23 -9.44 -11.50
N ASN A 25 -13.83 -8.31 -11.86
CA ASN A 25 -15.19 -7.96 -11.44
C ASN A 25 -16.26 -8.87 -12.04
N GLN A 26 -16.01 -9.45 -13.21
CA GLN A 26 -16.98 -10.31 -13.91
C GLN A 26 -17.37 -11.58 -13.14
N GLY A 27 -16.49 -12.06 -12.27
CA GLY A 27 -16.74 -13.24 -11.44
C GLY A 27 -16.97 -12.93 -9.96
N SER A 28 -17.08 -11.66 -9.59
CA SER A 28 -17.19 -11.28 -8.19
C SER A 28 -18.60 -11.40 -7.64
N VAL A 29 -18.68 -11.61 -6.33
CA VAL A 29 -19.95 -11.58 -5.60
C VAL A 29 -20.52 -10.17 -5.63
N SER A 30 -21.81 -10.06 -5.91
CA SER A 30 -22.51 -8.76 -5.92
C SER A 30 -23.33 -8.61 -4.63
N ILE A 31 -23.21 -7.47 -4.01
CA ILE A 31 -24.03 -7.06 -2.88
C ILE A 31 -24.90 -5.90 -3.34
N SER A 32 -26.22 -6.09 -3.32
CA SER A 32 -27.19 -5.08 -3.76
C SER A 32 -26.89 -4.51 -5.17
N ASN A 33 -26.57 -5.36 -6.12
CA ASN A 33 -26.20 -5.03 -7.50
C ASN A 33 -24.85 -4.30 -7.66
N ILE A 34 -24.08 -4.14 -6.58
CA ILE A 34 -22.74 -3.56 -6.63
C ILE A 34 -21.75 -4.69 -6.56
N PRO A 35 -20.83 -4.84 -7.51
CA PRO A 35 -19.81 -5.87 -7.44
C PRO A 35 -18.84 -5.57 -6.29
N LEU A 36 -18.73 -6.51 -5.38
CA LEU A 36 -17.90 -6.37 -4.18
C LEU A 36 -16.44 -6.04 -4.51
N PHE A 37 -15.90 -6.74 -5.51
CA PHE A 37 -14.49 -6.54 -5.89
C PHE A 37 -14.24 -5.11 -6.37
N GLY A 38 -15.10 -4.58 -7.26
CA GLY A 38 -14.99 -3.21 -7.75
C GLY A 38 -15.12 -2.17 -6.63
N PHE A 39 -16.03 -2.41 -5.69
CA PHE A 39 -16.24 -1.54 -4.54
C PHE A 39 -14.99 -1.51 -3.61
N VAL A 40 -14.42 -2.68 -3.32
CA VAL A 40 -13.20 -2.78 -2.50
C VAL A 40 -12.02 -2.09 -3.18
N VAL A 41 -11.83 -2.31 -4.49
CA VAL A 41 -10.78 -1.64 -5.25
C VAL A 41 -10.95 -0.12 -5.21
N PHE A 42 -12.16 0.37 -5.37
CA PHE A 42 -12.47 1.79 -5.29
C PHE A 42 -12.14 2.37 -3.91
N LEU A 43 -12.53 1.67 -2.84
CA LEU A 43 -12.18 2.07 -1.47
C LEU A 43 -10.68 2.12 -1.25
N ILE A 44 -9.94 1.12 -1.73
CA ILE A 44 -8.48 1.09 -1.63
C ILE A 44 -7.87 2.31 -2.30
N PHE A 45 -8.31 2.65 -3.51
CA PHE A 45 -7.83 3.83 -4.21
C PHE A 45 -8.11 5.13 -3.45
N ILE A 46 -9.32 5.29 -2.91
CA ILE A 46 -9.67 6.48 -2.12
C ILE A 46 -8.76 6.60 -0.90
N ILE A 47 -8.59 5.52 -0.13
CA ILE A 47 -7.74 5.52 1.05
C ILE A 47 -6.29 5.88 0.68
N GLN A 48 -5.77 5.27 -0.37
CA GLN A 48 -4.40 5.56 -0.83
C GLN A 48 -4.24 7.01 -1.27
N TRP A 49 -5.21 7.56 -1.96
CA TRP A 49 -5.17 8.97 -2.37
C TRP A 49 -5.28 9.92 -1.19
N LEU A 50 -6.16 9.63 -0.23
CA LEU A 50 -6.29 10.43 0.99
C LEU A 50 -5.00 10.47 1.81
N VAL A 51 -4.25 9.39 1.83
CA VAL A 51 -2.96 9.34 2.52
C VAL A 51 -1.83 9.90 1.67
N PHE A 52 -1.89 9.70 0.35
CA PHE A 52 -0.88 10.21 -0.57
C PHE A 52 -0.77 11.73 -0.52
N VAL A 53 -1.89 12.45 -0.51
CA VAL A 53 -1.91 13.91 -0.52
C VAL A 53 -1.14 14.50 0.67
N PRO A 54 -1.46 14.18 1.93
CA PRO A 54 -0.69 14.71 3.07
C PRO A 54 0.74 14.19 3.10
N SER A 55 1.00 12.96 2.67
CA SER A 55 2.35 12.42 2.60
C SER A 55 3.20 13.15 1.58
N PHE A 56 2.63 13.50 0.44
CA PHE A 56 3.30 14.29 -0.58
C PHE A 56 3.61 15.70 -0.11
N ILE A 57 2.64 16.36 0.56
CA ILE A 57 2.81 17.72 1.09
C ILE A 57 3.89 17.74 2.17
N ASN A 58 3.87 16.77 3.08
CA ASN A 58 4.81 16.70 4.21
C ASN A 58 6.14 16.02 3.85
N ARG A 59 6.27 15.49 2.64
CA ARG A 59 7.42 14.70 2.18
C ARG A 59 7.79 13.55 3.13
N THR A 60 6.79 12.93 3.72
CA THR A 60 6.94 11.78 4.61
C THR A 60 6.53 10.50 3.87
N GLU A 61 7.48 9.85 3.25
CA GLU A 61 7.24 8.59 2.52
C GLU A 61 6.98 7.42 3.45
N HIS A 62 7.42 7.53 4.69
CA HIS A 62 7.40 6.46 5.68
C HIS A 62 5.99 5.99 6.06
N PHE A 63 5.05 6.92 6.15
CA PHE A 63 3.67 6.58 6.50
C PHE A 63 2.91 5.90 5.36
N PHE A 64 3.38 6.05 4.13
CA PHE A 64 2.74 5.46 2.97
C PHE A 64 2.78 3.93 3.01
N ASP A 65 3.93 3.36 3.33
CA ASP A 65 4.11 1.92 3.44
C ASP A 65 3.29 1.31 4.58
N LEU A 66 3.28 1.98 5.74
CA LEU A 66 2.47 1.56 6.88
C LEU A 66 0.98 1.60 6.53
N THR A 67 0.54 2.65 5.85
CA THR A 67 -0.84 2.78 5.38
C THR A 67 -1.19 1.70 4.38
N GLY A 68 -0.28 1.33 3.50
CA GLY A 68 -0.46 0.21 2.58
C GLY A 68 -0.79 -1.08 3.32
N SER A 69 -0.01 -1.42 4.34
CA SER A 69 -0.26 -2.60 5.18
C SER A 69 -1.62 -2.56 5.88
N LEU A 70 -1.96 -1.41 6.46
CA LEU A 70 -3.26 -1.21 7.12
C LEU A 70 -4.42 -1.30 6.12
N THR A 71 -4.23 -0.79 4.90
CA THR A 71 -5.24 -0.87 3.84
C THR A 71 -5.48 -2.31 3.44
N PHE A 72 -4.44 -3.13 3.26
CA PHE A 72 -4.58 -4.54 2.95
C PHE A 72 -5.31 -5.31 4.05
N MET A 73 -4.97 -5.06 5.31
CA MET A 73 -5.67 -5.67 6.45
C MET A 73 -7.14 -5.27 6.46
N SER A 74 -7.43 -3.99 6.35
CA SER A 74 -8.79 -3.46 6.38
C SER A 74 -9.63 -3.96 5.22
N ALA A 75 -9.07 -3.97 4.01
CA ALA A 75 -9.75 -4.47 2.81
C ALA A 75 -10.06 -5.96 2.91
N SER A 76 -9.12 -6.77 3.41
CA SER A 76 -9.30 -8.21 3.58
C SER A 76 -10.39 -8.53 4.61
N LEU A 77 -10.34 -7.85 5.76
CA LEU A 77 -11.35 -8.01 6.81
C LEU A 77 -12.73 -7.52 6.35
N PHE A 78 -12.79 -6.38 5.68
CA PHE A 78 -14.02 -5.85 5.13
C PHE A 78 -14.64 -6.83 4.13
N THR A 79 -13.84 -7.35 3.21
CA THR A 79 -14.30 -8.33 2.22
C THR A 79 -14.84 -9.59 2.89
N LEU A 80 -14.15 -10.11 3.91
CA LEU A 80 -14.61 -11.27 4.66
C LEU A 80 -15.96 -11.04 5.35
N MET A 81 -16.15 -9.83 5.88
CA MET A 81 -17.42 -9.46 6.53
C MET A 81 -18.56 -9.21 5.54
N ALA A 82 -18.22 -8.82 4.33
CA ALA A 82 -19.19 -8.42 3.31
C ALA A 82 -19.71 -9.60 2.47
N ILE A 83 -18.98 -10.71 2.41
CA ILE A 83 -19.45 -11.89 1.67
C ILE A 83 -20.57 -12.59 2.43
N PRO A 84 -21.63 -13.01 1.72
CA PRO A 84 -22.79 -13.65 2.36
C PRO A 84 -22.51 -15.03 2.92
N GLU A 85 -21.60 -15.77 2.28
CA GLU A 85 -21.20 -17.11 2.72
C GLU A 85 -19.69 -17.16 2.91
N ILE A 86 -19.29 -17.48 4.14
CA ILE A 86 -17.87 -17.57 4.52
C ILE A 86 -17.44 -19.02 4.46
N TYR A 87 -16.50 -19.33 3.60
CA TYR A 87 -15.89 -20.65 3.51
C TYR A 87 -14.56 -20.68 4.28
N LEU A 88 -14.13 -21.86 4.66
CA LEU A 88 -12.85 -22.07 5.33
C LEU A 88 -11.68 -21.46 4.54
N ARG A 89 -11.73 -21.54 3.21
CA ARG A 89 -10.76 -20.94 2.32
C ARG A 89 -10.64 -19.43 2.54
N ASP A 90 -11.76 -18.73 2.67
CA ASP A 90 -11.79 -17.27 2.81
C ASP A 90 -11.18 -16.83 4.14
N ILE A 91 -11.46 -17.59 5.20
CA ILE A 91 -10.86 -17.38 6.52
C ILE A 91 -9.34 -17.57 6.46
N VAL A 92 -8.89 -18.68 5.85
CA VAL A 92 -7.45 -18.99 5.74
C VAL A 92 -6.71 -17.91 4.95
N ILE A 93 -7.25 -17.50 3.80
CA ILE A 93 -6.64 -16.46 2.96
C ILE A 93 -6.58 -15.13 3.72
N THR A 94 -7.67 -14.72 4.35
CA THR A 94 -7.71 -13.48 5.13
C THR A 94 -6.70 -13.52 6.28
N LEU A 95 -6.61 -14.63 6.97
CA LEU A 95 -5.66 -14.82 8.08
C LEU A 95 -4.21 -14.70 7.59
N LEU A 96 -3.88 -15.32 6.48
CA LEU A 96 -2.56 -15.23 5.85
C LEU A 96 -2.22 -13.80 5.46
N VAL A 97 -3.17 -13.08 4.86
CA VAL A 97 -3.00 -11.68 4.49
C VAL A 97 -2.79 -10.80 5.71
N VAL A 98 -3.57 -11.00 6.78
CA VAL A 98 -3.44 -10.25 8.03
C VAL A 98 -2.08 -10.49 8.68
N VAL A 99 -1.64 -11.75 8.77
CA VAL A 99 -0.33 -12.11 9.32
C VAL A 99 0.80 -11.47 8.49
N TRP A 100 0.71 -11.59 7.17
CA TRP A 100 1.69 -11.00 6.26
C TRP A 100 1.72 -9.47 6.37
N ALA A 101 0.56 -8.82 6.34
CA ALA A 101 0.45 -7.37 6.45
C ALA A 101 0.94 -6.86 7.80
N THR A 102 0.63 -7.55 8.89
CA THR A 102 1.12 -7.22 10.23
C THR A 102 2.64 -7.34 10.31
N ARG A 103 3.20 -8.40 9.76
CA ARG A 103 4.64 -8.60 9.70
C ARG A 103 5.33 -7.49 8.90
N LEU A 104 4.80 -7.20 7.70
CA LEU A 104 5.33 -6.16 6.83
C LEU A 104 5.21 -4.78 7.48
N GLY A 105 4.04 -4.45 7.99
CA GLY A 105 3.78 -3.17 8.65
C GLY A 105 4.65 -2.98 9.89
N SER A 106 4.80 -4.00 10.72
CA SER A 106 5.68 -3.95 11.89
C SER A 106 7.13 -3.75 11.49
N PHE A 107 7.60 -4.51 10.50
CA PHE A 107 8.97 -4.37 10.00
C PHE A 107 9.23 -2.96 9.47
N LEU A 108 8.33 -2.44 8.65
CA LEU A 108 8.45 -1.09 8.09
C LEU A 108 8.36 -0.03 9.19
N PHE A 109 7.46 -0.19 10.15
CA PHE A 109 7.32 0.72 11.28
C PHE A 109 8.59 0.80 12.12
N PHE A 110 9.15 -0.34 12.48
CA PHE A 110 10.40 -0.39 13.25
C PHE A 110 11.58 0.16 12.46
N ARG A 111 11.65 -0.14 11.17
CA ARG A 111 12.67 0.39 10.29
C ARG A 111 12.61 1.91 10.20
N VAL A 112 11.43 2.45 9.96
CA VAL A 112 11.20 3.90 9.90
C VAL A 112 11.53 4.57 11.22
N ARG A 113 11.09 3.97 12.33
CA ARG A 113 11.37 4.52 13.65
C ARG A 113 12.86 4.51 13.98
N LYS A 114 13.57 3.48 13.54
CA LYS A 114 15.02 3.36 13.71
C LYS A 114 15.77 4.34 12.81
N ASP A 115 15.38 4.43 11.54
CA ASP A 115 16.04 5.27 10.55
C ASP A 115 15.54 6.72 10.60
N GLY A 116 14.30 6.94 11.02
CA GLY A 116 13.64 8.25 11.02
C GLY A 116 14.25 9.29 11.95
N GLY A 117 14.78 8.84 13.09
CA GLY A 117 15.52 9.71 14.01
C GLY A 117 16.94 9.99 13.55
N ASP A 118 17.61 8.96 13.07
CA ASP A 118 19.04 8.96 12.77
C ASP A 118 19.34 9.02 11.27
N GLY A 119 18.34 8.86 10.42
CA GLY A 119 18.52 8.81 8.97
C GLY A 119 19.21 10.03 8.40
N ARG A 120 18.91 11.21 8.91
CA ARG A 120 19.57 12.43 8.52
C ARG A 120 21.01 12.49 9.02
N SER A 121 21.23 12.11 10.26
CA SER A 121 22.54 12.04 10.86
C SER A 121 23.44 11.06 10.12
N VAL A 122 22.92 9.88 9.80
CA VAL A 122 23.64 8.86 9.04
C VAL A 122 23.98 9.38 7.64
N SER A 123 23.08 10.07 6.98
CA SER A 123 23.30 10.65 5.66
C SER A 123 24.43 11.68 5.68
N TYR A 124 24.44 12.55 6.66
CA TYR A 124 25.51 13.55 6.83
C TYR A 124 26.83 12.90 7.23
N THR A 125 26.79 11.90 8.07
CA THR A 125 27.97 11.14 8.47
C THR A 125 28.60 10.42 7.28
N HIS A 126 27.78 9.89 6.38
CA HIS A 126 28.26 9.29 5.14
C HIS A 126 28.92 10.27 4.20
N LEU A 127 28.50 11.52 4.18
CA LEU A 127 29.11 12.55 3.36
C LEU A 127 30.49 12.97 3.90
N THR A 128 30.68 12.89 5.21
CA THR A 128 31.93 13.29 5.86
C THR A 128 32.92 12.15 6.04
N LEU A 129 32.47 10.96 6.40
CA LEU A 129 33.30 9.80 6.63
C LEU A 129 34.11 9.34 5.40
N PRO A 130 33.57 9.28 4.19
CA PRO A 130 34.34 8.85 3.04
C PRO A 130 35.57 9.71 2.74
N THR A 131 35.51 10.99 3.07
CA THR A 131 36.65 11.89 2.92
C THR A 131 37.70 11.67 4.00
N THR A 132 37.28 11.24 5.18
CA THR A 132 38.17 10.97 6.31
C THR A 132 38.87 9.63 6.14
N ASP A 133 38.16 8.61 5.73
CA ASP A 133 38.67 7.26 5.58
C ASP A 133 39.71 7.11 4.43
N ARG A 134 39.69 8.01 3.51
CA ARG A 134 40.61 7.98 2.38
C ARG A 134 41.98 8.59 2.68
N VAL A 135 42.04 9.23 3.76
CA VAL A 135 43.28 9.78 4.27
C VAL A 135 44.01 8.71 5.08
#